data_6a4f8ed6342c0e06e6df4bb9f33214f6
#
_entry.id   6a4f8ed6342c0e06e6df4bb9f33214f6
#
_cell.length_a   1.000
_cell.length_b   1.000
_cell.length_c   1.000
_cell.angle_alpha   90.00
_cell.angle_beta   90.00
_cell.angle_gamma   90.00
#
_symmetry.space_group_name_H-M   'P 1'
#
loop_
_entity.id
_entity.type
_entity.pdbx_description
1 polymer ?
#
loop_
_entity_poly.entity_id
_entity_poly.type
_entity_poly.pdbx_seq_one_letter_code
_entity_poly.pdbx_strand_id
1 'polypeptide(L)'
;RIYSDTYIMLELMGHRLDREVERNFVVAKAMEMENTDITNYIEDHVKMSNVLKTTMKDFDGGFVVCGITGSGEMFSMRDPWGIRPAFYYKNDEIVVVASERPVLQTTFDLEAEDVQELMPGTALLVKKNGECSIERIMEQKGDSACSFERIYFSRGSDKDIYKERKQLGEQLTQPILKAVDYDVDHTVFSYIPNTAEVAYYGMLSGFKKYLNETKIEQIANLDHVPSKEELYEILGDFVRSEKIAWKDIKLRTFITEGNSRNDLASHVYDVTYGSIEPNVDNLVIIDDSIVRGTTLKESILRIL
;
A
#
# COMPACT_ATOMS: atom_id res chain seq x y z
N ARG A 1 12.01 -6.80 27.86
CA ARG A 1 10.91 -5.83 28.05
C ARG A 1 10.00 -5.93 26.84
N ILE A 2 8.85 -6.54 27.04
CA ILE A 2 7.84 -6.70 26.00
C ILE A 2 6.84 -5.56 26.19
N TYR A 3 7.12 -4.40 25.57
CA TYR A 3 6.19 -3.28 25.53
C TYR A 3 6.00 -2.92 24.05
N SER A 4 5.30 -3.81 23.28
CA SER A 4 4.81 -3.49 21.96
C SER A 4 3.32 -3.20 22.06
N ASP A 5 2.80 -2.40 21.15
CA ASP A 5 1.36 -2.12 21.01
C ASP A 5 0.57 -3.44 20.92
N THR A 6 1.08 -4.40 20.14
CA THR A 6 0.47 -5.72 19.99
C THR A 6 0.32 -6.47 21.33
N TYR A 7 1.31 -6.37 22.22
CA TYR A 7 1.23 -7.00 23.54
C TYR A 7 0.12 -6.37 24.40
N ILE A 8 0.05 -5.03 24.41
CA ILE A 8 -0.99 -4.30 25.14
C ILE A 8 -2.38 -4.65 24.58
N MET A 9 -2.51 -4.71 23.26
CA MET A 9 -3.77 -5.09 22.59
C MET A 9 -4.19 -6.51 23.00
N LEU A 10 -3.25 -7.47 23.01
CA LEU A 10 -3.51 -8.84 23.42
C LEU A 10 -3.98 -8.94 24.87
N GLU A 11 -3.32 -8.25 25.81
CA GLU A 11 -3.70 -8.22 27.22
C GLU A 11 -5.11 -7.63 27.41
N LEU A 12 -5.41 -6.52 26.75
CA LEU A 12 -6.74 -5.90 26.80
C LEU A 12 -7.82 -6.83 26.25
N MET A 13 -7.56 -7.49 25.12
CA MET A 13 -8.50 -8.44 24.52
C MET A 13 -8.71 -9.66 25.41
N GLY A 14 -7.65 -10.24 25.97
CA GLY A 14 -7.70 -11.35 26.92
C GLY A 14 -8.57 -11.01 28.12
N HIS A 15 -8.34 -9.86 28.74
CA HIS A 15 -9.14 -9.41 29.87
C HIS A 15 -10.63 -9.20 29.53
N ARG A 16 -10.97 -8.73 28.34
CA ARG A 16 -12.36 -8.59 27.88
C ARG A 16 -13.01 -9.95 27.59
N LEU A 17 -12.23 -10.89 27.03
CA LEU A 17 -12.65 -12.25 26.82
C LEU A 17 -12.98 -12.97 28.14
N ASP A 18 -12.10 -12.87 29.15
CA ASP A 18 -12.34 -13.43 30.48
C ASP A 18 -13.66 -12.92 31.09
N ARG A 19 -13.94 -11.65 30.97
CA ARG A 19 -15.22 -11.10 31.46
C ARG A 19 -16.43 -11.65 30.71
N GLU A 20 -16.34 -11.87 29.42
CA GLU A 20 -17.43 -12.46 28.65
C GLU A 20 -17.62 -13.93 29.01
N VAL A 21 -16.53 -14.68 29.23
CA VAL A 21 -16.55 -16.05 29.77
C VAL A 21 -17.18 -16.09 31.14
N GLU A 22 -16.77 -15.24 32.07
CA GLU A 22 -17.30 -15.16 33.42
C GLU A 22 -18.83 -14.88 33.42
N ARG A 23 -19.27 -13.96 32.57
CA ARG A 23 -20.70 -13.69 32.40
C ARG A 23 -21.49 -14.94 32.01
N ASN A 24 -21.03 -15.67 31.02
CA ASN A 24 -21.68 -16.89 30.55
C ASN A 24 -21.60 -18.00 31.60
N PHE A 25 -20.51 -18.08 32.35
CA PHE A 25 -20.37 -19.02 33.48
C PHE A 25 -21.44 -18.77 34.56
N VAL A 26 -21.65 -17.52 34.94
CA VAL A 26 -22.69 -17.15 35.92
C VAL A 26 -24.10 -17.52 35.44
N VAL A 27 -24.37 -17.32 34.15
CA VAL A 27 -25.66 -17.71 33.54
C VAL A 27 -25.83 -19.22 33.55
N ALA A 28 -24.81 -19.99 33.11
CA ALA A 28 -24.86 -21.45 33.12
C ALA A 28 -25.06 -22.03 34.54
N LYS A 29 -24.40 -21.44 35.53
CA LYS A 29 -24.59 -21.82 36.95
C LYS A 29 -26.01 -21.52 37.43
N ALA A 30 -26.59 -20.39 37.05
CA ALA A 30 -27.99 -20.06 37.37
C ALA A 30 -28.99 -21.02 36.70
N MET A 31 -28.61 -21.70 35.63
CA MET A 31 -29.37 -22.75 34.94
C MET A 31 -29.10 -24.16 35.54
N GLU A 32 -28.37 -24.22 36.66
CA GLU A 32 -28.03 -25.48 37.34
C GLU A 32 -27.20 -26.46 36.50
N MET A 33 -26.43 -25.94 35.51
CA MET A 33 -25.53 -26.75 34.69
C MET A 33 -24.30 -27.14 35.48
N GLU A 34 -23.69 -28.28 35.12
CA GLU A 34 -22.50 -28.80 35.77
C GLU A 34 -21.38 -29.19 34.79
N ASN A 35 -20.13 -29.05 35.24
CA ASN A 35 -18.92 -29.56 34.58
C ASN A 35 -18.88 -29.24 33.05
N THR A 36 -18.87 -30.28 32.21
CA THR A 36 -18.73 -30.20 30.77
C THR A 36 -19.85 -29.38 30.10
N ASP A 37 -21.06 -29.42 30.65
CA ASP A 37 -22.21 -28.68 30.12
C ASP A 37 -21.99 -27.17 30.25
N ILE A 38 -21.33 -26.71 31.31
CA ILE A 38 -20.94 -25.31 31.49
C ILE A 38 -19.94 -24.90 30.42
N THR A 39 -18.92 -25.75 30.16
CA THR A 39 -17.90 -25.46 29.14
C THR A 39 -18.53 -25.35 27.75
N ASN A 40 -19.38 -26.31 27.38
CA ASN A 40 -20.09 -26.29 26.11
C ASN A 40 -21.00 -25.05 26.01
N TYR A 41 -21.73 -24.73 27.09
CA TYR A 41 -22.56 -23.54 27.12
C TYR A 41 -21.74 -22.24 26.88
N ILE A 42 -20.58 -22.11 27.54
CA ILE A 42 -19.71 -20.96 27.37
C ILE A 42 -19.22 -20.87 25.92
N GLU A 43 -18.69 -21.96 25.35
CA GLU A 43 -18.22 -22.02 23.96
C GLU A 43 -19.31 -21.60 22.95
N ASP A 44 -20.54 -22.02 23.17
CA ASP A 44 -21.67 -21.70 22.29
C ASP A 44 -22.20 -20.26 22.45
N HIS A 45 -22.02 -19.65 23.63
CA HIS A 45 -22.65 -18.38 23.99
C HIS A 45 -21.69 -17.19 24.16
N VAL A 46 -20.38 -17.41 24.17
CA VAL A 46 -19.41 -16.32 24.09
C VAL A 46 -19.63 -15.56 22.78
N LYS A 47 -19.82 -14.25 22.89
CA LYS A 47 -19.98 -13.37 21.74
C LYS A 47 -18.72 -12.59 21.49
N MET A 48 -17.89 -13.08 20.56
CA MET A 48 -16.64 -12.39 20.19
C MET A 48 -16.92 -10.94 19.77
N SER A 49 -18.05 -10.64 19.12
CA SER A 49 -18.41 -9.27 18.77
C SER A 49 -18.52 -8.33 20.00
N ASN A 50 -18.98 -8.83 21.17
CA ASN A 50 -19.02 -8.05 22.39
C ASN A 50 -17.61 -7.77 22.93
N VAL A 51 -16.73 -8.77 22.88
CA VAL A 51 -15.33 -8.63 23.26
C VAL A 51 -14.67 -7.57 22.38
N LEU A 52 -14.82 -7.65 21.06
CA LEU A 52 -14.24 -6.69 20.11
C LEU A 52 -14.83 -5.29 20.26
N LYS A 53 -16.15 -5.14 20.44
CA LYS A 53 -16.79 -3.85 20.69
C LYS A 53 -16.25 -3.12 21.92
N THR A 54 -15.97 -3.89 22.98
CA THR A 54 -15.43 -3.30 24.21
C THR A 54 -13.95 -3.00 24.11
N THR A 55 -13.19 -3.84 23.40
CA THR A 55 -11.74 -3.69 23.21
C THR A 55 -11.44 -2.52 22.28
N MET A 56 -12.13 -2.41 21.14
CA MET A 56 -11.86 -1.40 20.11
C MET A 56 -12.06 0.03 20.62
N LYS A 57 -12.85 0.23 21.67
CA LYS A 57 -13.06 1.56 22.31
C LYS A 57 -11.77 2.13 22.89
N ASP A 58 -10.85 1.26 23.31
CA ASP A 58 -9.58 1.63 23.94
C ASP A 58 -8.44 1.73 22.92
N PHE A 59 -8.70 1.39 21.62
CA PHE A 59 -7.71 1.46 20.56
C PHE A 59 -7.78 2.78 19.81
N ASP A 60 -6.62 3.34 19.53
CA ASP A 60 -6.46 4.56 18.73
C ASP A 60 -5.57 4.26 17.50
N GLY A 61 -5.72 5.08 16.46
CA GLY A 61 -4.95 4.96 15.21
C GLY A 61 -5.49 3.93 14.24
N GLY A 62 -4.59 3.48 13.34
CA GLY A 62 -4.89 2.55 12.26
C GLY A 62 -4.43 1.14 12.56
N PHE A 63 -5.34 0.19 12.48
CA PHE A 63 -5.04 -1.22 12.74
C PHE A 63 -5.95 -2.19 11.98
N VAL A 64 -5.38 -3.35 11.67
CA VAL A 64 -6.11 -4.58 11.35
C VAL A 64 -5.59 -5.66 12.28
N VAL A 65 -6.49 -6.27 13.04
CA VAL A 65 -6.13 -7.33 13.99
C VAL A 65 -6.84 -8.61 13.60
N CYS A 66 -6.07 -9.65 13.36
CA CYS A 66 -6.56 -11.01 13.18
C CYS A 66 -6.20 -11.86 14.39
N GLY A 67 -7.12 -12.68 14.84
CA GLY A 67 -6.90 -13.57 15.98
C GLY A 67 -7.72 -14.84 15.91
N ILE A 68 -7.29 -15.81 16.70
CA ILE A 68 -7.99 -17.07 16.93
C ILE A 68 -8.08 -17.32 18.43
N THR A 69 -9.24 -17.75 18.90
CA THR A 69 -9.46 -18.10 20.31
C THR A 69 -9.05 -19.55 20.58
N GLY A 70 -8.91 -19.91 21.86
CA GLY A 70 -8.68 -21.29 22.28
C GLY A 70 -9.82 -22.25 21.91
N SER A 71 -11.06 -21.76 21.75
CA SER A 71 -12.21 -22.51 21.28
C SER A 71 -12.26 -22.72 19.77
N GLY A 72 -11.34 -22.06 19.01
CA GLY A 72 -11.25 -22.18 17.56
C GLY A 72 -12.07 -21.16 16.76
N GLU A 73 -12.61 -20.12 17.41
CA GLU A 73 -13.20 -19.00 16.71
C GLU A 73 -12.13 -18.08 16.14
N MET A 74 -12.29 -17.67 14.91
CA MET A 74 -11.40 -16.72 14.23
C MET A 74 -12.08 -15.36 14.08
N PHE A 75 -11.31 -14.29 14.18
CA PHE A 75 -11.80 -12.95 13.89
C PHE A 75 -10.77 -12.13 13.13
N SER A 76 -11.26 -11.17 12.37
CA SER A 76 -10.45 -10.09 11.81
C SER A 76 -11.23 -8.78 11.95
N MET A 77 -10.65 -7.77 12.60
CA MET A 77 -11.28 -6.46 12.77
C MET A 77 -10.43 -5.35 12.18
N ARG A 78 -11.10 -4.33 11.64
CA ARG A 78 -10.45 -3.16 11.03
C ARG A 78 -10.80 -1.89 11.79
N ASP A 79 -9.84 -0.97 11.87
CA ASP A 79 -10.00 0.33 12.52
C ASP A 79 -11.19 1.13 11.93
N PRO A 80 -11.81 2.04 12.74
CA PRO A 80 -13.02 2.76 12.34
C PRO A 80 -12.78 3.89 11.34
N TRP A 81 -11.52 4.25 11.07
CA TRP A 81 -11.12 5.27 10.10
C TRP A 81 -10.73 4.68 8.73
N GLY A 82 -10.54 3.35 8.66
CA GLY A 82 -10.07 2.68 7.45
C GLY A 82 -8.63 3.02 7.07
N ILE A 83 -7.80 3.39 8.07
CA ILE A 83 -6.41 3.77 7.85
C ILE A 83 -5.60 2.62 7.24
N ARG A 84 -5.77 1.40 7.80
CA ARG A 84 -5.08 0.19 7.30
C ARG A 84 -5.97 -0.58 6.35
N PRO A 85 -5.43 -1.13 5.24
CA PRO A 85 -6.19 -1.94 4.31
C PRO A 85 -6.48 -3.33 4.88
N ALA A 86 -7.66 -3.87 4.57
CA ALA A 86 -8.02 -5.26 4.86
C ALA A 86 -8.98 -5.77 3.80
N PHE A 87 -8.66 -6.91 3.23
CA PHE A 87 -9.45 -7.59 2.22
C PHE A 87 -9.75 -9.01 2.66
N TYR A 88 -10.87 -9.56 2.22
CA TYR A 88 -11.22 -10.95 2.50
C TYR A 88 -11.85 -11.62 1.28
N TYR A 89 -11.74 -12.93 1.28
CA TYR A 89 -12.46 -13.83 0.39
C TYR A 89 -13.06 -14.96 1.22
N LYS A 90 -14.24 -15.38 0.86
CA LYS A 90 -14.90 -16.54 1.46
C LYS A 90 -15.67 -17.35 0.42
N ASN A 91 -15.62 -18.66 0.57
CA ASN A 91 -16.48 -19.61 -0.09
C ASN A 91 -16.95 -20.67 0.91
N ASP A 92 -17.46 -21.79 0.43
CA ASP A 92 -18.00 -22.88 1.29
C ASP A 92 -16.88 -23.64 2.04
N GLU A 93 -15.62 -23.54 1.61
CA GLU A 93 -14.50 -24.30 2.15
C GLU A 93 -13.56 -23.43 3.02
N ILE A 94 -13.35 -22.18 2.63
CA ILE A 94 -12.35 -21.31 3.26
C ILE A 94 -12.85 -19.89 3.49
N VAL A 95 -12.27 -19.27 4.53
CA VAL A 95 -12.33 -17.83 4.78
C VAL A 95 -10.89 -17.32 4.94
N VAL A 96 -10.50 -16.35 4.14
CA VAL A 96 -9.15 -15.78 4.16
C VAL A 96 -9.19 -14.27 4.26
N VAL A 97 -8.24 -13.69 4.99
CA VAL A 97 -8.07 -12.25 5.17
C VAL A 97 -6.63 -11.88 4.87
N ALA A 98 -6.43 -10.78 4.15
CA ALA A 98 -5.11 -10.22 3.88
C ALA A 98 -5.15 -8.70 3.85
N SER A 99 -4.00 -8.05 4.02
CA SER A 99 -3.85 -6.61 3.83
C SER A 99 -3.83 -6.19 2.36
N GLU A 100 -3.61 -7.14 1.44
CA GLU A 100 -3.39 -6.89 0.01
C GLU A 100 -4.32 -7.75 -0.84
N ARG A 101 -5.17 -7.12 -1.67
CA ARG A 101 -6.07 -7.80 -2.61
C ARG A 101 -5.32 -8.72 -3.59
N PRO A 102 -4.20 -8.29 -4.23
CA PRO A 102 -3.47 -9.13 -5.17
C PRO A 102 -2.91 -10.42 -4.56
N VAL A 103 -2.68 -10.44 -3.25
CA VAL A 103 -2.24 -11.68 -2.56
C VAL A 103 -3.33 -12.74 -2.62
N LEU A 104 -4.57 -12.35 -2.34
CA LEU A 104 -5.72 -13.25 -2.40
C LEU A 104 -5.99 -13.72 -3.84
N GLN A 105 -5.96 -12.77 -4.79
CA GLN A 105 -6.16 -13.07 -6.21
C GLN A 105 -5.14 -14.10 -6.73
N THR A 106 -3.86 -13.85 -6.48
CA THR A 106 -2.80 -14.73 -6.98
C THR A 106 -2.79 -16.09 -6.29
N THR A 107 -3.11 -16.13 -4.97
CA THR A 107 -3.03 -17.38 -4.21
C THR A 107 -4.19 -18.32 -4.52
N PHE A 108 -5.37 -17.78 -4.80
CA PHE A 108 -6.61 -18.55 -4.94
C PHE A 108 -7.20 -18.47 -6.36
N ASP A 109 -6.46 -17.89 -7.32
CA ASP A 109 -6.90 -17.71 -8.72
C ASP A 109 -8.25 -16.98 -8.82
N LEU A 110 -8.33 -15.80 -8.20
CA LEU A 110 -9.56 -15.02 -8.05
C LEU A 110 -9.55 -13.79 -8.95
N GLU A 111 -10.73 -13.41 -9.42
CA GLU A 111 -10.94 -12.11 -10.03
C GLU A 111 -10.97 -10.99 -8.95
N ALA A 112 -10.81 -9.74 -9.38
CA ALA A 112 -10.79 -8.61 -8.43
C ALA A 112 -12.14 -8.42 -7.71
N GLU A 113 -13.23 -8.82 -8.35
CA GLU A 113 -14.59 -8.72 -7.89
C GLU A 113 -14.95 -9.78 -6.82
N ASP A 114 -14.20 -10.89 -6.78
CA ASP A 114 -14.38 -11.94 -5.77
C ASP A 114 -13.83 -11.52 -4.40
N VAL A 115 -12.83 -10.64 -4.41
CA VAL A 115 -12.17 -10.15 -3.19
C VAL A 115 -12.86 -8.90 -2.68
N GLN A 116 -13.39 -8.98 -1.48
CA GLN A 116 -14.11 -7.89 -0.84
C GLN A 116 -13.24 -7.13 0.16
N GLU A 117 -13.50 -5.85 0.31
CA GLU A 117 -12.86 -5.03 1.33
C GLU A 117 -13.62 -5.17 2.66
N LEU A 118 -12.88 -5.39 3.75
CA LEU A 118 -13.44 -5.34 5.09
C LEU A 118 -13.67 -3.87 5.46
N MET A 119 -14.93 -3.47 5.63
CA MET A 119 -15.30 -2.07 5.87
C MET A 119 -14.75 -1.53 7.19
N PRO A 120 -14.41 -0.23 7.29
CA PRO A 120 -13.94 0.39 8.52
C PRO A 120 -14.92 0.18 9.68
N GLY A 121 -14.39 -0.13 10.86
CA GLY A 121 -15.18 -0.38 12.07
C GLY A 121 -15.99 -1.67 12.08
N THR A 122 -15.68 -2.61 11.18
CA THR A 122 -16.30 -3.94 11.14
C THR A 122 -15.33 -5.04 11.55
N ALA A 123 -15.88 -6.17 11.94
CA ALA A 123 -15.13 -7.41 12.12
C ALA A 123 -15.78 -8.54 11.33
N LEU A 124 -14.94 -9.35 10.71
CA LEU A 124 -15.26 -10.65 10.17
C LEU A 124 -15.06 -11.67 11.28
N LEU A 125 -16.09 -12.47 11.56
CA LEU A 125 -16.12 -13.47 12.62
C LEU A 125 -16.39 -14.84 12.00
N VAL A 126 -15.61 -15.82 12.39
CA VAL A 126 -15.80 -17.20 11.95
C VAL A 126 -15.87 -18.10 13.18
N LYS A 127 -17.00 -18.76 13.37
CA LYS A 127 -17.19 -19.72 14.46
C LYS A 127 -16.52 -21.04 14.14
N LYS A 128 -16.32 -21.87 15.18
CA LYS A 128 -15.76 -23.22 15.06
C LYS A 128 -16.50 -24.12 14.07
N ASN A 129 -17.80 -23.93 13.90
CA ASN A 129 -18.63 -24.66 12.93
C ASN A 129 -18.54 -24.15 11.49
N GLY A 130 -17.72 -23.12 11.22
CA GLY A 130 -17.54 -22.49 9.91
C GLY A 130 -18.54 -21.36 9.61
N GLU A 131 -19.49 -21.08 10.51
CA GLU A 131 -20.40 -19.95 10.34
C GLU A 131 -19.62 -18.65 10.30
N CYS A 132 -19.75 -17.88 9.20
CA CYS A 132 -19.03 -16.63 8.97
C CYS A 132 -20.00 -15.45 8.92
N SER A 133 -19.76 -14.43 9.71
CA SER A 133 -20.52 -13.19 9.76
C SER A 133 -19.63 -11.97 9.72
N ILE A 134 -20.18 -10.84 9.25
CA ILE A 134 -19.55 -9.53 9.34
C ILE A 134 -20.40 -8.65 10.21
N GLU A 135 -19.83 -8.16 11.29
CA GLU A 135 -20.53 -7.33 12.25
C GLU A 135 -19.90 -5.94 12.38
N ARG A 136 -20.75 -4.95 12.55
CA ARG A 136 -20.28 -3.60 12.94
C ARG A 136 -19.88 -3.60 14.40
N ILE A 137 -18.60 -3.34 14.63
CA ILE A 137 -17.99 -3.33 15.97
C ILE A 137 -17.93 -1.89 16.51
N MET A 138 -17.66 -0.93 15.64
CA MET A 138 -17.65 0.51 15.95
C MET A 138 -18.24 1.29 14.78
N GLU A 139 -18.84 2.44 15.09
CA GLU A 139 -19.27 3.37 14.04
C GLU A 139 -18.08 3.80 13.20
N GLN A 140 -18.26 3.82 11.88
CA GLN A 140 -17.27 4.35 10.97
C GLN A 140 -17.09 5.84 11.23
N LYS A 141 -15.86 6.27 11.50
CA LYS A 141 -15.53 7.66 11.82
C LYS A 141 -15.13 8.48 10.58
N GLY A 142 -14.82 7.80 9.49
CA GLY A 142 -14.41 8.42 8.23
C GLY A 142 -13.83 7.41 7.27
N ASP A 143 -13.27 7.92 6.17
CA ASP A 143 -12.41 7.18 5.25
C ASP A 143 -11.08 7.94 5.16
N SER A 144 -10.11 7.48 5.94
CA SER A 144 -8.79 8.10 6.09
C SER A 144 -7.69 7.14 5.68
N ALA A 145 -7.86 6.51 4.51
CA ALA A 145 -6.87 5.60 3.96
C ALA A 145 -5.48 6.23 3.97
N CYS A 146 -4.50 5.53 4.51
CA CYS A 146 -3.16 6.03 4.64
C CYS A 146 -2.49 6.20 3.27
N SER A 147 -2.14 7.43 2.89
CA SER A 147 -1.45 7.71 1.62
C SER A 147 -0.10 7.00 1.53
N PHE A 148 0.60 6.85 2.66
CA PHE A 148 1.87 6.13 2.71
C PHE A 148 1.70 4.63 2.41
N GLU A 149 0.61 4.02 2.90
CA GLU A 149 0.24 2.65 2.50
C GLU A 149 0.08 2.54 0.99
N ARG A 150 -0.68 3.44 0.39
CA ARG A 150 -1.03 3.39 -1.04
C ARG A 150 0.16 3.68 -1.95
N ILE A 151 1.04 4.58 -1.54
CA ILE A 151 2.22 4.96 -2.32
C ILE A 151 3.37 3.96 -2.16
N TYR A 152 3.61 3.49 -0.93
CA TYR A 152 4.83 2.76 -0.58
C TYR A 152 4.60 1.27 -0.30
N PHE A 153 3.67 0.92 0.62
CA PHE A 153 3.50 -0.48 1.06
C PHE A 153 2.64 -1.32 0.13
N SER A 154 1.52 -0.77 -0.38
CA SER A 154 0.60 -1.52 -1.22
C SER A 154 1.25 -2.02 -2.49
N ARG A 155 0.83 -3.19 -2.95
CA ARG A 155 1.35 -3.77 -4.19
C ARG A 155 0.92 -2.95 -5.39
N GLY A 156 1.89 -2.59 -6.23
CA GLY A 156 1.65 -1.85 -7.47
C GLY A 156 0.85 -2.64 -8.52
N SER A 157 0.67 -3.95 -8.33
CA SER A 157 -0.18 -4.80 -9.17
C SER A 157 -1.68 -4.74 -8.82
N ASP A 158 -2.06 -4.10 -7.70
CA ASP A 158 -3.46 -3.82 -7.41
C ASP A 158 -4.03 -2.82 -8.41
N LYS A 159 -5.23 -3.11 -8.97
CA LYS A 159 -5.84 -2.31 -10.03
C LYS A 159 -6.06 -0.84 -9.67
N ASP A 160 -6.40 -0.58 -8.41
CA ASP A 160 -6.70 0.78 -7.94
C ASP A 160 -5.41 1.50 -7.56
N ILE A 161 -4.49 0.82 -6.87
CA ILE A 161 -3.15 1.35 -6.55
C ILE A 161 -2.37 1.69 -7.82
N TYR A 162 -2.42 0.82 -8.84
CA TYR A 162 -1.78 1.08 -10.13
C TYR A 162 -2.29 2.37 -10.78
N LYS A 163 -3.62 2.54 -10.84
CA LYS A 163 -4.24 3.77 -11.39
C LYS A 163 -3.85 5.01 -10.61
N GLU A 164 -3.93 4.95 -9.29
CA GLU A 164 -3.60 6.08 -8.42
C GLU A 164 -2.14 6.50 -8.57
N ARG A 165 -1.21 5.56 -8.51
CA ARG A 165 0.22 5.86 -8.70
C ARG A 165 0.49 6.45 -10.08
N LYS A 166 -0.18 5.93 -11.11
CA LYS A 166 -0.07 6.47 -12.46
C LYS A 166 -0.60 7.90 -12.56
N GLN A 167 -1.75 8.18 -11.94
CA GLN A 167 -2.32 9.54 -11.87
C GLN A 167 -1.42 10.51 -11.09
N LEU A 168 -0.84 10.08 -9.97
CA LEU A 168 0.11 10.88 -9.22
C LEU A 168 1.31 11.28 -10.08
N GLY A 169 1.86 10.34 -10.84
CA GLY A 169 2.94 10.61 -11.79
C GLY A 169 2.54 11.62 -12.88
N GLU A 170 1.35 11.48 -13.47
CA GLU A 170 0.83 12.40 -14.48
C GLU A 170 0.70 13.82 -13.94
N GLN A 171 0.28 13.98 -12.69
CA GLN A 171 0.16 15.29 -12.03
C GLN A 171 1.52 16.00 -11.80
N LEU A 172 2.63 15.27 -11.80
CA LEU A 172 3.97 15.85 -11.68
C LEU A 172 4.43 16.56 -12.94
N THR A 173 3.78 16.36 -14.08
CA THR A 173 4.20 16.93 -15.38
C THR A 173 4.39 18.43 -15.33
N GLN A 174 3.39 19.19 -14.87
CA GLN A 174 3.47 20.66 -14.84
C GLN A 174 4.48 21.21 -13.82
N PRO A 175 4.56 20.68 -12.57
CA PRO A 175 5.62 21.06 -11.65
C PRO A 175 7.03 20.80 -12.19
N ILE A 176 7.24 19.66 -12.86
CA ILE A 176 8.54 19.31 -13.44
C ILE A 176 8.89 20.24 -14.61
N LEU A 177 7.97 20.50 -15.55
CA LEU A 177 8.18 21.45 -16.66
C LEU A 177 8.66 22.81 -16.15
N LYS A 178 8.03 23.32 -15.08
CA LYS A 178 8.46 24.56 -14.46
C LYS A 178 9.84 24.48 -13.82
N ALA A 179 10.17 23.33 -13.24
CA ALA A 179 11.46 23.14 -12.55
C ALA A 179 12.66 23.03 -13.52
N VAL A 180 12.42 22.58 -14.75
CA VAL A 180 13.41 22.47 -15.81
C VAL A 180 13.30 23.60 -16.84
N ASP A 181 12.60 24.69 -16.51
CA ASP A 181 12.39 25.86 -17.40
C ASP A 181 11.84 25.48 -18.79
N TYR A 182 10.99 24.41 -18.85
CA TYR A 182 10.42 23.82 -20.07
C TYR A 182 11.45 23.22 -21.05
N ASP A 183 12.70 23.08 -20.63
CA ASP A 183 13.76 22.44 -21.43
C ASP A 183 13.65 20.91 -21.33
N VAL A 184 12.77 20.32 -22.13
CA VAL A 184 12.55 18.88 -22.19
C VAL A 184 13.66 18.17 -22.96
N ASP A 185 14.28 18.85 -23.93
CA ASP A 185 15.28 18.30 -24.85
C ASP A 185 16.58 17.95 -24.11
N HIS A 186 16.98 18.81 -23.17
CA HIS A 186 18.14 18.56 -22.29
C HIS A 186 17.72 18.01 -20.92
N THR A 187 16.60 17.30 -20.84
CA THR A 187 16.14 16.68 -19.60
C THR A 187 16.03 15.17 -19.73
N VAL A 188 16.75 14.46 -18.86
CA VAL A 188 16.70 12.99 -18.74
C VAL A 188 15.77 12.61 -17.59
N PHE A 189 14.82 11.77 -17.86
CA PHE A 189 13.82 11.29 -16.88
C PHE A 189 14.13 9.87 -16.45
N SER A 190 14.12 9.63 -15.14
CA SER A 190 14.37 8.32 -14.54
C SER A 190 13.57 8.09 -13.26
N TYR A 191 13.73 6.95 -12.64
CA TYR A 191 13.08 6.61 -11.38
C TYR A 191 13.97 5.72 -10.51
N ILE A 192 13.66 5.69 -9.21
CA ILE A 192 14.28 4.75 -8.28
C ILE A 192 13.48 3.45 -8.27
N PRO A 193 14.07 2.31 -8.66
CA PRO A 193 13.37 1.03 -8.63
C PRO A 193 13.10 0.59 -7.17
N ASN A 194 11.96 -0.12 -6.87
CA ASN A 194 10.99 -0.56 -7.87
C ASN A 194 9.66 0.18 -7.72
N THR A 195 9.37 0.75 -6.55
CA THR A 195 8.03 1.27 -6.17
C THR A 195 7.62 2.49 -7.00
N ALA A 196 8.57 3.36 -7.33
CA ALA A 196 8.34 4.57 -8.12
C ALA A 196 8.02 4.32 -9.60
N GLU A 197 8.20 3.11 -10.11
CA GLU A 197 8.08 2.78 -11.53
C GLU A 197 6.71 3.13 -12.12
N VAL A 198 5.62 2.84 -11.40
CA VAL A 198 4.26 3.11 -11.89
C VAL A 198 3.98 4.62 -11.99
N ALA A 199 4.45 5.40 -11.01
CA ALA A 199 4.36 6.86 -11.04
C ALA A 199 5.19 7.43 -12.20
N TYR A 200 6.36 6.86 -12.47
CA TYR A 200 7.18 7.22 -13.60
C TYR A 200 6.46 7.04 -14.95
N TYR A 201 5.79 5.90 -15.17
CA TYR A 201 4.98 5.71 -16.39
C TYR A 201 3.83 6.71 -16.49
N GLY A 202 3.26 7.12 -15.36
CA GLY A 202 2.26 8.19 -15.30
C GLY A 202 2.83 9.52 -15.75
N MET A 203 4.00 9.89 -15.23
CA MET A 203 4.72 11.09 -15.61
C MET A 203 5.05 11.10 -17.12
N LEU A 204 5.60 10.02 -17.66
CA LEU A 204 5.85 9.91 -19.10
C LEU A 204 4.59 10.07 -19.94
N SER A 205 3.45 9.55 -19.48
CA SER A 205 2.16 9.74 -20.15
C SER A 205 1.74 11.20 -20.18
N GLY A 206 1.96 11.93 -19.07
CA GLY A 206 1.69 13.37 -19.00
C GLY A 206 2.60 14.19 -19.90
N PHE A 207 3.89 13.89 -19.95
CA PHE A 207 4.84 14.54 -20.86
C PHE A 207 4.52 14.25 -22.32
N LYS A 208 4.15 13.02 -22.67
CA LYS A 208 3.72 12.68 -24.02
C LYS A 208 2.50 13.50 -24.45
N LYS A 209 1.56 13.70 -23.54
CA LYS A 209 0.37 14.53 -23.81
C LYS A 209 0.78 15.99 -24.04
N TYR A 210 1.61 16.55 -23.17
CA TYR A 210 2.13 17.91 -23.29
C TYR A 210 2.86 18.13 -24.63
N LEU A 211 3.81 17.24 -24.98
CA LEU A 211 4.55 17.35 -26.24
C LEU A 211 3.61 17.24 -27.47
N ASN A 212 2.61 16.35 -27.44
CA ASN A 212 1.65 16.25 -28.52
C ASN A 212 0.85 17.54 -28.69
N GLU A 213 0.39 18.16 -27.59
CA GLU A 213 -0.31 19.45 -27.63
C GLU A 213 0.59 20.55 -28.20
N THR A 214 1.85 20.64 -27.76
CA THR A 214 2.83 21.60 -28.27
C THR A 214 3.09 21.41 -29.78
N LYS A 215 3.28 20.17 -30.24
CA LYS A 215 3.48 19.82 -31.65
C LYS A 215 2.27 20.19 -32.53
N ILE A 216 1.07 19.90 -32.02
CA ILE A 216 -0.17 20.28 -32.71
C ILE A 216 -0.25 21.80 -32.85
N GLU A 217 0.07 22.55 -31.79
CA GLU A 217 0.08 24.02 -31.84
C GLU A 217 1.14 24.56 -32.81
N GLN A 218 2.34 23.98 -32.80
CA GLN A 218 3.41 24.34 -33.76
C GLN A 218 2.94 24.14 -35.21
N ILE A 219 2.38 22.97 -35.53
CA ILE A 219 1.89 22.66 -36.88
C ILE A 219 0.72 23.57 -37.27
N ALA A 220 -0.22 23.82 -36.35
CA ALA A 220 -1.40 24.65 -36.62
C ALA A 220 -1.06 26.12 -36.82
N ASN A 221 0.05 26.61 -36.31
CA ASN A 221 0.51 27.99 -36.43
C ASN A 221 1.46 28.22 -37.62
N LEU A 222 1.76 27.18 -38.44
CA LEU A 222 2.52 27.35 -39.65
C LEU A 222 1.67 28.12 -40.67
N ASP A 223 2.30 29.06 -41.35
CA ASP A 223 1.70 29.89 -42.41
C ASP A 223 1.74 29.23 -43.80
N HIS A 224 2.29 28.02 -43.89
CA HIS A 224 2.44 27.21 -45.09
C HIS A 224 2.12 25.74 -44.82
N VAL A 225 1.98 24.95 -45.87
CA VAL A 225 1.86 23.49 -45.75
C VAL A 225 3.26 22.92 -45.46
N PRO A 226 3.47 22.28 -44.30
CA PRO A 226 4.79 21.80 -43.92
C PRO A 226 5.31 20.73 -44.87
N SER A 227 6.61 20.77 -45.15
CA SER A 227 7.31 19.70 -45.82
C SER A 227 7.37 18.44 -44.97
N LYS A 228 7.73 17.32 -45.59
CA LYS A 228 7.88 16.06 -44.85
C LYS A 228 9.05 16.14 -43.85
N GLU A 229 10.08 16.84 -44.20
CA GLU A 229 11.28 17.10 -43.42
C GLU A 229 10.93 17.93 -42.19
N GLU A 230 10.20 19.02 -42.32
CA GLU A 230 9.71 19.86 -41.21
C GLU A 230 8.79 19.08 -40.26
N LEU A 231 7.93 18.22 -40.82
CA LEU A 231 7.10 17.33 -39.96
C LEU A 231 7.95 16.32 -39.22
N TYR A 232 9.02 15.78 -39.78
CA TYR A 232 9.92 14.90 -39.05
C TYR A 232 10.67 15.62 -37.92
N GLU A 233 11.07 16.86 -38.10
CA GLU A 233 11.68 17.67 -37.05
C GLU A 233 10.69 17.93 -35.93
N ILE A 234 9.48 18.45 -36.21
CA ILE A 234 8.48 18.73 -35.19
C ILE A 234 8.03 17.45 -34.45
N LEU A 235 7.84 16.34 -35.17
CA LEU A 235 7.37 15.08 -34.59
C LEU A 235 8.50 14.27 -33.92
N GLY A 236 9.77 14.58 -34.23
CA GLY A 236 10.94 13.84 -33.79
C GLY A 236 11.29 14.02 -32.33
N ASP A 237 10.75 15.05 -31.66
CA ASP A 237 11.02 15.28 -30.23
C ASP A 237 10.40 14.22 -29.33
N PHE A 238 11.19 13.63 -28.48
CA PHE A 238 10.79 12.59 -27.53
C PHE A 238 11.30 12.90 -26.14
N VAL A 239 10.56 12.42 -25.15
CA VAL A 239 11.02 12.43 -23.75
C VAL A 239 12.22 11.48 -23.63
N ARG A 240 13.37 12.00 -23.21
CA ARG A 240 14.57 11.19 -22.93
C ARG A 240 14.37 10.41 -21.63
N SER A 241 13.94 9.19 -21.80
CA SER A 241 13.54 8.27 -20.74
C SER A 241 14.61 7.19 -20.58
N GLU A 242 15.38 7.27 -19.48
CA GLU A 242 16.51 6.38 -19.24
C GLU A 242 16.38 5.66 -17.89
N LYS A 243 16.75 4.39 -17.85
CA LYS A 243 16.86 3.67 -16.59
C LYS A 243 18.23 3.93 -15.97
N ILE A 244 18.34 5.01 -15.22
CA ILE A 244 19.59 5.43 -14.57
C ILE A 244 19.93 4.53 -13.38
N ALA A 245 18.97 4.21 -12.52
CA ALA A 245 19.21 3.43 -11.32
C ALA A 245 18.84 1.95 -11.48
N TRP A 246 19.76 1.07 -11.11
CA TRP A 246 19.58 -0.37 -11.08
C TRP A 246 19.71 -0.87 -9.65
N LYS A 247 18.71 -1.61 -9.16
CA LYS A 247 18.71 -2.17 -7.81
C LYS A 247 19.15 -3.61 -7.84
N ASP A 248 20.19 -3.96 -7.09
CA ASP A 248 20.50 -5.37 -6.83
C ASP A 248 19.42 -5.98 -5.95
N ILE A 249 18.78 -7.06 -6.44
CA ILE A 249 17.59 -7.68 -5.84
C ILE A 249 17.86 -8.27 -4.45
N LYS A 250 19.10 -8.49 -4.07
CA LYS A 250 19.49 -9.26 -2.88
C LYS A 250 19.59 -8.44 -1.58
N LEU A 251 19.65 -7.11 -1.65
CA LEU A 251 19.87 -6.28 -0.47
C LEU A 251 18.68 -5.38 -0.14
N ARG A 252 18.12 -5.55 1.09
CA ARG A 252 17.09 -4.68 1.66
C ARG A 252 17.74 -3.75 2.70
N THR A 253 18.07 -2.53 2.31
CA THR A 253 18.82 -1.55 3.11
C THR A 253 18.11 -1.03 4.37
N PHE A 254 16.79 -1.17 4.45
CA PHE A 254 16.02 -0.62 5.59
C PHE A 254 15.90 -1.58 6.79
N ILE A 255 16.40 -2.82 6.67
CA ILE A 255 16.32 -3.84 7.74
C ILE A 255 17.56 -3.82 8.64
N THR A 256 18.67 -3.20 8.21
CA THR A 256 19.92 -3.15 8.97
C THR A 256 19.97 -1.95 9.91
N GLU A 257 20.25 -2.20 11.20
CA GLU A 257 20.49 -1.18 12.22
C GLU A 257 21.97 -0.78 12.25
N GLY A 258 22.25 0.53 12.39
CA GLY A 258 23.57 1.04 12.73
C GLY A 258 24.41 1.60 11.55
N ASN A 259 25.70 1.90 11.81
CA ASN A 259 26.65 2.55 10.91
C ASN A 259 26.95 1.78 9.62
N SER A 260 26.66 0.49 9.56
CA SER A 260 26.76 -0.33 8.32
C SER A 260 25.73 0.01 7.25
N ARG A 261 24.74 0.84 7.58
CA ARG A 261 23.66 1.27 6.66
C ARG A 261 24.17 2.14 5.52
N ASN A 262 25.12 3.02 5.79
CA ASN A 262 25.67 3.95 4.80
C ASN A 262 26.59 3.21 3.80
N ASP A 263 27.39 2.27 4.28
CA ASP A 263 28.26 1.46 3.41
C ASP A 263 27.43 0.49 2.54
N LEU A 264 26.34 -0.07 3.07
CA LEU A 264 25.43 -0.91 2.31
C LEU A 264 24.62 -0.10 1.28
N ALA A 265 24.20 1.13 1.61
CA ALA A 265 23.45 1.98 0.70
C ALA A 265 24.26 2.36 -0.56
N SER A 266 25.58 2.52 -0.45
CA SER A 266 26.46 2.82 -1.58
C SER A 266 26.63 1.67 -2.58
N HIS A 267 26.24 0.43 -2.22
CA HIS A 267 26.40 -0.77 -3.06
C HIS A 267 25.08 -1.41 -3.49
N VAL A 268 23.94 -0.82 -3.14
CA VAL A 268 22.61 -1.37 -3.47
C VAL A 268 22.16 -0.99 -4.87
N TYR A 269 22.63 0.16 -5.33
CA TYR A 269 22.30 0.68 -6.65
C TYR A 269 23.53 0.75 -7.53
N ASP A 270 23.35 0.35 -8.78
CA ASP A 270 24.25 0.62 -9.87
C ASP A 270 23.67 1.68 -10.79
N VAL A 271 24.43 2.30 -11.65
CA VAL A 271 23.98 3.34 -12.59
C VAL A 271 24.32 3.01 -14.02
N THR A 272 23.50 3.50 -14.94
CA THR A 272 23.80 3.43 -16.38
C THR A 272 24.73 4.58 -16.75
N TYR A 273 25.99 4.26 -17.01
CA TYR A 273 27.01 5.24 -17.38
C TYR A 273 26.76 5.81 -18.79
N GLY A 274 27.04 7.09 -18.98
CA GLY A 274 26.97 7.75 -20.28
C GLY A 274 25.57 8.12 -20.76
N SER A 275 24.55 7.98 -19.89
CA SER A 275 23.16 8.38 -20.19
C SER A 275 22.90 9.86 -19.94
N ILE A 276 23.79 10.55 -19.26
CA ILE A 276 23.71 11.97 -18.89
C ILE A 276 24.95 12.68 -19.35
N GLU A 277 24.78 13.82 -19.99
CA GLU A 277 25.86 14.71 -20.37
C GLU A 277 26.11 15.76 -19.26
N PRO A 278 27.25 15.69 -18.54
CA PRO A 278 27.52 16.61 -17.44
C PRO A 278 27.52 18.09 -17.87
N ASN A 279 26.91 18.95 -17.08
CA ASN A 279 26.74 20.37 -17.32
C ASN A 279 25.87 20.75 -18.53
N VAL A 280 25.22 19.81 -19.18
CA VAL A 280 24.27 20.02 -20.27
C VAL A 280 22.89 19.53 -19.86
N ASP A 281 22.80 18.29 -19.37
CA ASP A 281 21.52 17.65 -19.07
C ASP A 281 21.00 18.00 -17.67
N ASN A 282 19.70 18.25 -17.58
CA ASN A 282 18.93 18.16 -16.35
C ASN A 282 18.59 16.69 -16.06
N LEU A 283 18.62 16.29 -14.80
CA LEU A 283 18.20 14.96 -14.38
C LEU A 283 16.97 15.04 -13.48
N VAL A 284 15.86 14.43 -13.92
CA VAL A 284 14.64 14.28 -13.15
C VAL A 284 14.50 12.83 -12.70
N ILE A 285 14.51 12.60 -11.40
CA ILE A 285 14.34 11.26 -10.80
C ILE A 285 13.08 11.23 -9.96
N ILE A 286 12.21 10.25 -10.24
CA ILE A 286 11.03 9.95 -9.41
C ILE A 286 11.41 8.93 -8.34
N ASP A 287 11.06 9.24 -7.10
CA ASP A 287 11.15 8.32 -5.95
C ASP A 287 9.80 8.28 -5.23
N ASP A 288 9.49 7.16 -4.59
CA ASP A 288 8.25 6.95 -3.83
C ASP A 288 8.32 7.57 -2.43
N SER A 289 9.52 7.77 -1.89
CA SER A 289 9.72 8.39 -0.58
C SER A 289 11.10 9.03 -0.42
N ILE A 290 11.13 10.33 -0.14
CA ILE A 290 12.36 11.06 0.18
C ILE A 290 12.35 11.38 1.68
N VAL A 291 12.84 10.45 2.51
CA VAL A 291 12.88 10.62 3.97
C VAL A 291 14.16 11.37 4.41
N ARG A 292 15.32 10.89 3.98
CA ARG A 292 16.64 11.45 4.33
C ARG A 292 17.48 11.77 3.10
N GLY A 293 17.01 11.43 1.91
CA GLY A 293 17.73 11.59 0.66
C GLY A 293 19.00 10.72 0.53
N THR A 294 19.19 9.75 1.42
CA THR A 294 20.41 8.91 1.46
C THR A 294 20.59 8.13 0.16
N THR A 295 19.55 7.54 -0.38
CA THR A 295 19.61 6.79 -1.65
C THR A 295 20.09 7.64 -2.80
N LEU A 296 19.54 8.86 -2.95
CA LEU A 296 19.95 9.79 -4.00
C LEU A 296 21.36 10.30 -3.76
N LYS A 297 21.64 10.79 -2.56
CA LYS A 297 22.88 11.50 -2.24
C LYS A 297 24.10 10.58 -2.17
N GLU A 298 23.96 9.44 -1.48
CA GLU A 298 25.11 8.57 -1.19
C GLU A 298 25.30 7.47 -2.24
N SER A 299 24.27 7.16 -3.04
CA SER A 299 24.37 6.12 -4.07
C SER A 299 24.38 6.73 -5.47
N ILE A 300 23.26 7.33 -5.90
CA ILE A 300 23.06 7.68 -7.30
C ILE A 300 23.85 8.92 -7.73
N LEU A 301 23.68 10.05 -7.04
CA LEU A 301 24.37 11.30 -7.39
C LEU A 301 25.88 11.27 -7.13
N ARG A 302 26.35 10.34 -6.31
CA ARG A 302 27.79 10.16 -6.08
C ARG A 302 28.47 9.37 -7.20
N ILE A 303 27.72 8.52 -7.90
CA ILE A 303 28.27 7.65 -8.95
C ILE A 303 28.12 8.31 -10.32
N LEU A 304 27.08 9.12 -10.52
CA LEU A 304 26.90 9.96 -11.73
C LEU A 304 27.88 11.11 -11.77
#